data_e6f25d07cb08e265b7ac56108bc731f0
#
_entry.id   e6f25d07cb08e265b7ac56108bc731f0
#
_cell.length_a   1.000
_cell.length_b   1.000
_cell.length_c   1.000
_cell.angle_alpha   90.00
_cell.angle_beta   90.00
_cell.angle_gamma   90.00
#
_symmetry.space_group_name_H-M   'P 1'
#
loop_
_entity.id
_entity.type
_entity.pdbx_description
1 polymer ?
#
loop_
_entity_poly.entity_id
_entity_poly.type
_entity_poly.pdbx_seq_one_letter_code
_entity_poly.pdbx_strand_id
1 'polypeptide(L)'
;CLSRGLGDVYKRQAHCKEYGFIFPSSEIYDGLGAVYDYGQNGVELKNNIKRYWWDSMVRLHENIVGLDSAIFMHPRTWEASGHVGAFNDPLIDNKDSKKRYRADVLIEEWLAKQDDKIQKEVDKAKKRFKENFNEEQYRSTSPRVLEIAAARDAVHKRFADALNANDLEELRRIILDCEIVCPISGTRNWTEVRQFNLMFSTQMGSTAEGANTIYLRPETAQGIFVNFLNV
;
A
#
# COMPACT_ATOMS: atom_id res chain seq x y z
N CYS A 1 -7.41 -1.67 -20.14
CA CYS A 1 -6.03 -2.15 -19.96
C CYS A 1 -5.77 -2.93 -18.66
N LEU A 2 -6.55 -2.71 -17.58
CA LEU A 2 -6.38 -3.42 -16.30
C LEU A 2 -6.78 -4.91 -16.34
N SER A 3 -7.71 -5.31 -17.22
CA SER A 3 -8.14 -6.72 -17.32
C SER A 3 -7.08 -7.65 -17.93
N ARG A 4 -6.17 -7.13 -18.77
CA ARG A 4 -5.06 -7.94 -19.32
C ARG A 4 -4.00 -8.24 -18.26
N GLY A 5 -3.76 -7.33 -17.31
CA GLY A 5 -2.77 -7.52 -16.25
C GLY A 5 -3.11 -8.63 -15.27
N LEU A 6 -4.36 -8.79 -14.87
CA LEU A 6 -4.79 -9.82 -13.92
C LEU A 6 -4.65 -11.24 -14.49
N GLY A 7 -5.06 -11.46 -15.75
CA GLY A 7 -4.88 -12.76 -16.41
C GLY A 7 -3.40 -13.18 -16.53
N ASP A 8 -2.50 -12.22 -16.75
CA ASP A 8 -1.06 -12.48 -16.82
C ASP A 8 -0.45 -12.74 -15.44
N VAL A 9 -0.98 -12.16 -14.37
CA VAL A 9 -0.55 -12.43 -12.99
C VAL A 9 -0.89 -13.87 -12.61
N TYR A 10 -2.12 -14.31 -12.82
CA TYR A 10 -2.52 -15.69 -12.52
C TYR A 10 -1.73 -16.73 -13.32
N LYS A 11 -1.47 -16.48 -14.59
CA LYS A 11 -0.64 -17.35 -15.44
C LYS A 11 0.79 -17.45 -14.92
N ARG A 12 1.39 -16.31 -14.50
CA ARG A 12 2.72 -16.30 -13.91
C ARG A 12 2.77 -17.03 -12.58
N GLN A 13 1.76 -16.88 -11.73
CA GLN A 13 1.68 -17.60 -10.45
C GLN A 13 1.60 -19.11 -10.68
N ALA A 14 0.72 -19.58 -11.57
CA ALA A 14 0.60 -20.98 -11.92
C ALA A 14 1.92 -21.54 -12.46
N HIS A 15 2.56 -20.83 -13.40
CA HIS A 15 3.86 -21.18 -13.94
C HIS A 15 4.95 -21.25 -12.86
N CYS A 16 5.03 -20.26 -11.98
CA CYS A 16 6.01 -20.24 -10.90
C CYS A 16 5.85 -21.43 -9.94
N LYS A 17 4.62 -21.87 -9.68
CA LYS A 17 4.33 -23.05 -8.88
C LYS A 17 4.71 -24.33 -9.60
N GLU A 18 4.25 -24.48 -10.84
CA GLU A 18 4.49 -25.67 -11.67
C GLU A 18 5.98 -25.96 -11.88
N TYR A 19 6.79 -24.93 -12.09
CA TYR A 19 8.23 -25.05 -12.38
C TYR A 19 9.12 -24.88 -11.14
N GLY A 20 8.56 -24.92 -9.93
CA GLY A 20 9.34 -24.90 -8.69
C GLY A 20 10.06 -23.58 -8.43
N PHE A 21 9.44 -22.45 -8.78
CA PHE A 21 9.96 -21.14 -8.41
C PHE A 21 9.48 -20.71 -7.04
N ILE A 22 8.17 -20.66 -6.84
CA ILE A 22 7.54 -20.32 -5.55
C ILE A 22 6.27 -21.13 -5.33
N PHE A 23 5.95 -21.38 -4.08
CA PHE A 23 4.69 -21.98 -3.64
C PHE A 23 4.32 -21.49 -2.24
N PRO A 24 3.04 -21.55 -1.84
CA PRO A 24 2.63 -21.14 -0.49
C PRO A 24 3.41 -21.87 0.59
N SER A 25 3.89 -21.14 1.58
CA SER A 25 4.56 -21.79 2.73
C SER A 25 3.59 -22.66 3.49
N SER A 26 4.04 -23.85 3.90
CA SER A 26 3.23 -24.83 4.62
C SER A 26 1.98 -25.29 3.86
N GLU A 27 2.08 -25.42 2.54
CA GLU A 27 0.94 -25.76 1.67
C GLU A 27 0.21 -27.05 2.07
N ILE A 28 0.89 -28.01 2.68
CA ILE A 28 0.29 -29.25 3.21
C ILE A 28 -0.75 -29.02 4.31
N TYR A 29 -0.78 -27.81 4.88
CA TYR A 29 -1.74 -27.36 5.89
C TYR A 29 -2.55 -26.15 5.37
N ASP A 30 -2.90 -26.13 4.10
CA ASP A 30 -3.64 -25.07 3.40
C ASP A 30 -2.85 -23.77 3.20
N GLY A 31 -1.57 -23.76 3.55
CA GLY A 31 -0.68 -22.59 3.37
C GLY A 31 -0.91 -21.46 4.36
N LEU A 32 0.03 -20.53 4.41
CA LEU A 32 -0.08 -19.29 5.17
C LEU A 32 -0.24 -18.11 4.20
N GLY A 33 -1.27 -17.29 4.39
CA GLY A 33 -1.59 -16.17 3.51
C GLY A 33 -0.42 -15.21 3.37
N ALA A 34 -0.08 -14.86 2.12
CA ALA A 34 1.00 -13.95 1.75
C ALA A 34 2.42 -14.39 2.17
N VAL A 35 2.63 -15.67 2.52
CA VAL A 35 3.94 -16.23 2.83
C VAL A 35 4.26 -17.33 1.82
N TYR A 36 5.48 -17.30 1.27
CA TYR A 36 5.89 -18.19 0.18
C TYR A 36 7.26 -18.78 0.45
N ASP A 37 7.43 -20.04 0.08
CA ASP A 37 8.72 -20.70 0.01
C ASP A 37 9.27 -20.65 -1.42
N TYR A 38 10.60 -20.62 -1.54
CA TYR A 38 11.27 -20.70 -2.85
C TYR A 38 11.61 -22.15 -3.14
N GLY A 39 11.14 -22.65 -4.28
CA GLY A 39 11.53 -23.96 -4.79
C GLY A 39 12.94 -23.95 -5.41
N GLN A 40 13.33 -25.09 -6.00
CA GLN A 40 14.69 -25.29 -6.53
C GLN A 40 15.12 -24.23 -7.56
N ASN A 41 14.24 -23.84 -8.47
CA ASN A 41 14.55 -22.81 -9.46
C ASN A 41 14.44 -21.39 -8.88
N GLY A 42 13.51 -21.20 -7.94
CA GLY A 42 13.29 -19.91 -7.29
C GLY A 42 14.45 -19.49 -6.40
N VAL A 43 15.05 -20.43 -5.63
CA VAL A 43 16.18 -20.13 -4.75
C VAL A 43 17.43 -19.75 -5.56
N GLU A 44 17.68 -20.44 -6.68
CA GLU A 44 18.80 -20.11 -7.57
C GLU A 44 18.62 -18.73 -8.21
N LEU A 45 17.42 -18.45 -8.74
CA LEU A 45 17.11 -17.15 -9.30
C LEU A 45 17.26 -16.04 -8.25
N LYS A 46 16.71 -16.23 -7.05
CA LYS A 46 16.83 -15.29 -5.93
C LYS A 46 18.29 -15.01 -5.57
N ASN A 47 19.11 -16.05 -5.44
CA ASN A 47 20.50 -15.92 -5.08
C ASN A 47 21.31 -15.22 -6.17
N ASN A 48 21.03 -15.49 -7.45
CA ASN A 48 21.67 -14.81 -8.56
C ASN A 48 21.31 -13.32 -8.60
N ILE A 49 20.04 -12.96 -8.37
CA ILE A 49 19.62 -11.57 -8.28
C ILE A 49 20.31 -10.86 -7.11
N LYS A 50 20.36 -11.48 -5.92
CA LYS A 50 21.03 -10.91 -4.75
C LYS A 50 22.52 -10.68 -4.99
N ARG A 51 23.20 -11.65 -5.62
CA ARG A 51 24.63 -11.53 -5.93
C ARG A 51 24.88 -10.41 -6.93
N TYR A 52 24.11 -10.37 -8.01
CA TYR A 52 24.21 -9.32 -9.01
C TYR A 52 23.96 -7.93 -8.41
N TRP A 53 22.93 -7.79 -7.57
CA TRP A 53 22.64 -6.54 -6.87
C TRP A 53 23.82 -6.12 -5.96
N TRP A 54 24.32 -7.06 -5.13
CA TRP A 54 25.44 -6.79 -4.23
C TRP A 54 26.70 -6.35 -4.98
N ASP A 55 27.06 -7.06 -6.02
CA ASP A 55 28.22 -6.75 -6.83
C ASP A 55 28.06 -5.38 -7.50
N SER A 56 26.89 -5.09 -8.06
CA SER A 56 26.60 -3.81 -8.73
C SER A 56 26.55 -2.62 -7.77
N MET A 57 25.97 -2.78 -6.59
CA MET A 57 25.74 -1.67 -5.66
C MET A 57 26.87 -1.47 -4.65
N VAL A 58 27.57 -2.52 -4.25
CA VAL A 58 28.59 -2.45 -3.22
C VAL A 58 30.00 -2.54 -3.84
N ARG A 59 30.28 -3.59 -4.62
CA ARG A 59 31.66 -3.86 -5.08
C ARG A 59 32.14 -2.93 -6.19
N LEU A 60 31.23 -2.40 -6.99
CA LEU A 60 31.60 -1.46 -8.06
C LEU A 60 31.73 0.00 -7.59
N HIS A 61 31.49 0.28 -6.33
CA HIS A 61 31.56 1.64 -5.77
C HIS A 61 32.53 1.70 -4.61
N GLU A 62 33.53 2.60 -4.68
CA GLU A 62 34.54 2.78 -3.64
C GLU A 62 34.02 3.37 -2.34
N ASN A 63 32.93 4.13 -2.41
CA ASN A 63 32.33 4.86 -1.29
C ASN A 63 31.10 4.17 -0.69
N ILE A 64 30.87 2.90 -1.01
CA ILE A 64 29.76 2.11 -0.48
C ILE A 64 30.31 0.85 0.17
N VAL A 65 29.87 0.61 1.39
CA VAL A 65 30.17 -0.61 2.15
C VAL A 65 28.90 -1.39 2.44
N GLY A 66 29.03 -2.70 2.54
CA GLY A 66 27.91 -3.58 2.83
C GLY A 66 27.60 -3.64 4.32
N LEU A 67 26.32 -3.68 4.66
CA LEU A 67 25.82 -3.88 6.01
C LEU A 67 24.68 -4.91 5.99
N ASP A 68 24.71 -5.86 6.91
CA ASP A 68 23.60 -6.78 7.17
C ASP A 68 23.18 -6.69 8.64
N SER A 69 22.21 -5.85 8.91
CA SER A 69 21.66 -5.62 10.25
C SER A 69 20.77 -6.79 10.70
N ALA A 70 20.68 -6.99 12.02
CA ALA A 70 19.80 -8.00 12.60
C ALA A 70 18.31 -7.77 12.24
N ILE A 71 17.56 -8.87 12.12
CA ILE A 71 16.10 -8.81 11.90
C ILE A 71 15.41 -8.23 13.13
N PHE A 72 15.85 -8.61 14.34
CA PHE A 72 15.37 -8.05 15.60
C PHE A 72 16.23 -6.86 15.97
N MET A 73 15.58 -5.72 16.16
CA MET A 73 16.25 -4.48 16.55
C MET A 73 15.62 -3.93 17.83
N HIS A 74 16.37 -3.10 18.53
CA HIS A 74 15.89 -2.49 19.79
C HIS A 74 14.59 -1.69 19.55
N PRO A 75 13.54 -1.83 20.39
CA PRO A 75 12.24 -1.17 20.18
C PRO A 75 12.34 0.34 19.98
N ARG A 76 13.27 1.02 20.66
CA ARG A 76 13.51 2.46 20.49
C ARG A 76 13.87 2.88 19.06
N THR A 77 14.46 1.98 18.26
CA THR A 77 14.72 2.27 16.84
C THR A 77 13.42 2.53 16.08
N TRP A 78 12.40 1.75 16.38
CA TRP A 78 11.10 1.83 15.74
C TRP A 78 10.21 2.92 16.33
N GLU A 79 10.37 3.22 17.60
CA GLU A 79 9.75 4.38 18.25
C GLU A 79 10.29 5.69 17.66
N ALA A 80 11.62 5.83 17.59
CA ALA A 80 12.28 7.01 17.05
C ALA A 80 11.99 7.25 15.58
N SER A 81 11.81 6.19 14.79
CA SER A 81 11.44 6.28 13.37
C SER A 81 9.94 6.40 13.12
N GLY A 82 9.10 6.40 14.18
CA GLY A 82 7.65 6.54 14.08
C GLY A 82 6.89 5.25 13.70
N HIS A 83 7.58 4.13 13.47
CA HIS A 83 6.94 2.89 13.03
C HIS A 83 6.00 2.27 14.07
N VAL A 84 6.27 2.44 15.35
CA VAL A 84 5.40 1.89 16.41
C VAL A 84 4.09 2.66 16.51
N GLY A 85 4.12 3.99 16.33
CA GLY A 85 2.96 4.87 16.49
C GLY A 85 2.18 5.14 15.21
N ALA A 86 2.84 5.19 14.06
CA ALA A 86 2.25 5.70 12.82
C ALA A 86 2.25 4.68 11.65
N PHE A 87 2.86 3.50 11.81
CA PHE A 87 2.93 2.51 10.75
C PHE A 87 1.70 1.59 10.75
N ASN A 88 0.55 2.23 10.56
CA ASN A 88 -0.74 1.55 10.60
C ASN A 88 -1.53 1.90 9.34
N ASP A 89 -2.08 0.90 8.69
CA ASP A 89 -3.01 1.08 7.57
C ASP A 89 -4.46 1.06 8.08
N PRO A 90 -5.30 2.01 7.67
CA PRO A 90 -6.74 1.96 7.92
C PRO A 90 -7.38 0.92 6.99
N LEU A 91 -7.72 -0.26 7.52
CA LEU A 91 -8.29 -1.36 6.76
C LEU A 91 -9.79 -1.46 6.93
N ILE A 92 -10.49 -1.73 5.83
CA ILE A 92 -11.93 -1.96 5.76
C ILE A 92 -12.22 -3.24 4.96
N ASP A 93 -13.13 -4.05 5.45
CA ASP A 93 -13.52 -5.29 4.77
C ASP A 93 -14.88 -5.13 4.10
N ASN A 94 -15.04 -5.69 2.91
CA ASN A 94 -16.37 -5.82 2.29
C ASN A 94 -16.95 -7.19 2.65
N LYS A 95 -18.13 -7.21 3.28
CA LYS A 95 -18.78 -8.43 3.81
C LYS A 95 -19.20 -9.41 2.71
N ASP A 96 -19.52 -8.91 1.52
CA ASP A 96 -20.00 -9.75 0.42
C ASP A 96 -18.85 -10.40 -0.36
N SER A 97 -17.82 -9.62 -0.68
CA SER A 97 -16.63 -10.15 -1.37
C SER A 97 -15.65 -10.85 -0.44
N LYS A 98 -15.77 -10.66 0.88
CA LYS A 98 -14.82 -11.10 1.92
C LYS A 98 -13.38 -10.64 1.63
N LYS A 99 -13.24 -9.51 0.94
CA LYS A 99 -11.94 -8.92 0.61
C LYS A 99 -11.69 -7.68 1.46
N ARG A 100 -10.41 -7.51 1.77
CA ARG A 100 -9.88 -6.40 2.55
C ARG A 100 -9.30 -5.33 1.63
N TYR A 101 -9.52 -4.08 1.98
CA TYR A 101 -9.06 -2.90 1.26
C TYR A 101 -8.47 -1.88 2.24
N ARG A 102 -7.62 -1.02 1.76
CA ARG A 102 -7.21 0.19 2.48
C ARG A 102 -8.28 1.25 2.28
N ALA A 103 -8.79 1.79 3.39
CA ALA A 103 -9.84 2.81 3.36
C ALA A 103 -9.37 4.11 2.71
N ASP A 104 -8.12 4.52 2.99
CA ASP A 104 -7.49 5.68 2.38
C ASP A 104 -7.36 5.54 0.85
N VAL A 105 -6.88 4.40 0.36
CA VAL A 105 -6.76 4.14 -1.08
C VAL A 105 -8.11 4.15 -1.79
N LEU A 106 -9.17 3.61 -1.17
CA LEU A 106 -10.52 3.66 -1.74
C LEU A 106 -11.02 5.11 -1.91
N ILE A 107 -10.72 5.98 -0.95
CA ILE A 107 -11.08 7.40 -1.00
C ILE A 107 -10.24 8.13 -2.04
N GLU A 108 -8.93 7.88 -2.10
CA GLU A 108 -8.03 8.44 -3.13
C GLU A 108 -8.47 8.05 -4.55
N GLU A 109 -8.85 6.79 -4.76
CA GLU A 109 -9.39 6.34 -6.06
C GLU A 109 -10.71 7.04 -6.41
N TRP A 110 -11.55 7.33 -5.42
CA TRP A 110 -12.78 8.09 -5.65
C TRP A 110 -12.47 9.54 -6.03
N LEU A 111 -11.52 10.19 -5.35
CA LEU A 111 -11.06 11.54 -5.66
C LEU A 111 -10.48 11.60 -7.09
N ALA A 112 -9.62 10.65 -7.45
CA ALA A 112 -9.07 10.54 -8.81
C ALA A 112 -10.17 10.37 -9.87
N LYS A 113 -11.22 9.61 -9.58
CA LYS A 113 -12.38 9.48 -10.48
C LYS A 113 -13.15 10.79 -10.66
N GLN A 114 -13.18 11.67 -9.63
CA GLN A 114 -13.78 13.00 -9.80
C GLN A 114 -12.90 13.90 -10.71
N ASP A 115 -11.58 13.85 -10.54
CA ASP A 115 -10.65 14.56 -11.44
C ASP A 115 -10.78 14.06 -12.88
N ASP A 116 -10.89 12.76 -13.09
CA ASP A 116 -11.16 12.19 -14.42
C ASP A 116 -12.51 12.68 -15.02
N LYS A 117 -13.54 12.85 -14.19
CA LYS A 117 -14.83 13.39 -14.66
C LYS A 117 -14.69 14.85 -15.08
N ILE A 118 -14.00 15.67 -14.28
CA ILE A 118 -13.69 17.05 -14.62
C ILE A 118 -12.95 17.11 -15.96
N GLN A 119 -11.89 16.30 -16.09
CA GLN A 119 -11.09 16.27 -17.33
C GLN A 119 -11.91 15.86 -18.55
N LYS A 120 -12.78 14.87 -18.42
CA LYS A 120 -13.69 14.44 -19.49
C LYS A 120 -14.66 15.56 -19.92
N GLU A 121 -15.18 16.36 -18.99
CA GLU A 121 -16.03 17.50 -19.32
C GLU A 121 -15.24 18.60 -20.03
N VAL A 122 -14.01 18.87 -19.60
CA VAL A 122 -13.08 19.78 -20.27
C VAL A 122 -12.75 19.32 -21.70
N ASP A 123 -12.44 18.04 -21.87
CA ASP A 123 -12.13 17.46 -23.19
C ASP A 123 -13.32 17.51 -24.16
N LYS A 124 -14.55 17.28 -23.64
CA LYS A 124 -15.79 17.45 -24.42
C LYS A 124 -15.97 18.90 -24.87
N ALA A 125 -15.75 19.85 -23.97
CA ALA A 125 -15.83 21.27 -24.27
C ALA A 125 -14.77 21.69 -25.29
N LYS A 126 -13.52 21.23 -25.15
CA LYS A 126 -12.43 21.46 -26.09
C LYS A 126 -12.78 20.97 -27.52
N LYS A 127 -13.39 19.79 -27.64
CA LYS A 127 -13.86 19.27 -28.94
C LYS A 127 -14.99 20.10 -29.52
N ARG A 128 -15.85 20.69 -28.68
CA ARG A 128 -17.01 21.51 -29.10
C ARG A 128 -16.61 22.91 -29.54
N PHE A 129 -15.73 23.58 -28.77
CA PHE A 129 -15.37 24.98 -28.99
C PHE A 129 -14.09 25.19 -29.82
N LYS A 130 -13.32 24.11 -30.06
CA LYS A 130 -12.11 24.09 -30.92
C LYS A 130 -11.14 25.24 -30.60
N GLU A 131 -10.83 26.09 -31.61
CA GLU A 131 -9.85 27.19 -31.51
C GLU A 131 -10.24 28.29 -30.50
N ASN A 132 -11.52 28.44 -30.18
CA ASN A 132 -12.00 29.43 -29.22
C ASN A 132 -12.11 28.88 -27.76
N PHE A 133 -11.54 27.70 -27.48
CA PHE A 133 -11.62 27.11 -26.17
C PHE A 133 -10.52 27.64 -25.24
N ASN A 134 -10.97 28.26 -24.13
CA ASN A 134 -10.10 28.61 -23.01
C ASN A 134 -10.40 27.69 -21.85
N GLU A 135 -9.45 26.80 -21.52
CA GLU A 135 -9.61 25.79 -20.50
C GLU A 135 -9.77 26.38 -19.09
N GLU A 136 -8.97 27.37 -18.76
CA GLU A 136 -8.98 28.04 -17.46
C GLU A 136 -10.33 28.72 -17.19
N GLN A 137 -10.80 29.47 -18.18
CA GLN A 137 -12.10 30.10 -18.14
C GLN A 137 -13.23 29.08 -18.04
N TYR A 138 -13.14 27.96 -18.78
CA TYR A 138 -14.16 26.91 -18.74
C TYR A 138 -14.21 26.23 -17.37
N ARG A 139 -13.04 25.92 -16.78
CA ARG A 139 -12.94 25.33 -15.43
C ARG A 139 -13.54 26.23 -14.36
N SER A 140 -13.37 27.55 -14.49
CA SER A 140 -13.86 28.53 -13.50
C SER A 140 -15.33 28.96 -13.70
N THR A 141 -15.93 28.69 -14.85
CA THR A 141 -17.30 29.18 -15.18
C THR A 141 -18.31 28.06 -15.43
N SER A 142 -17.88 26.86 -15.75
CA SER A 142 -18.78 25.75 -16.04
C SER A 142 -19.48 25.25 -14.75
N PRO A 143 -20.82 25.39 -14.65
CA PRO A 143 -21.53 24.96 -13.44
C PRO A 143 -21.29 23.50 -13.07
N ARG A 144 -21.22 22.63 -14.08
CA ARG A 144 -21.00 21.19 -13.88
C ARG A 144 -19.58 20.87 -13.39
N VAL A 145 -18.57 21.58 -13.91
CA VAL A 145 -17.20 21.41 -13.43
C VAL A 145 -17.07 21.94 -12.02
N LEU A 146 -17.66 23.08 -11.71
CA LEU A 146 -17.66 23.69 -10.38
C LEU A 146 -18.36 22.80 -9.34
N GLU A 147 -19.48 22.18 -9.70
CA GLU A 147 -20.22 21.25 -8.82
C GLU A 147 -19.36 20.03 -8.47
N ILE A 148 -18.74 19.39 -9.48
CA ILE A 148 -17.88 18.21 -9.26
C ILE A 148 -16.62 18.62 -8.45
N ALA A 149 -16.02 19.76 -8.76
CA ALA A 149 -14.85 20.27 -8.06
C ALA A 149 -15.18 20.59 -6.59
N ALA A 150 -16.29 21.26 -6.32
CA ALA A 150 -16.72 21.57 -4.94
C ALA A 150 -16.97 20.30 -4.12
N ALA A 151 -17.63 19.30 -4.70
CA ALA A 151 -17.84 18.00 -4.04
C ALA A 151 -16.51 17.27 -3.76
N ARG A 152 -15.59 17.26 -4.74
CA ARG A 152 -14.25 16.70 -4.59
C ARG A 152 -13.46 17.40 -3.48
N ASP A 153 -13.44 18.73 -3.48
CA ASP A 153 -12.66 19.54 -2.53
C ASP A 153 -13.19 19.39 -1.10
N ALA A 154 -14.52 19.31 -0.94
CA ALA A 154 -15.13 19.03 0.34
C ALA A 154 -14.72 17.67 0.91
N VAL A 155 -14.73 16.62 0.07
CA VAL A 155 -14.29 15.28 0.44
C VAL A 155 -12.79 15.25 0.71
N HIS A 156 -11.98 15.89 -0.12
CA HIS A 156 -10.53 15.98 0.06
C HIS A 156 -10.16 16.62 1.40
N LYS A 157 -10.85 17.70 1.77
CA LYS A 157 -10.63 18.37 3.07
C LYS A 157 -11.00 17.44 4.24
N ARG A 158 -12.19 16.81 4.21
CA ARG A 158 -12.62 15.85 5.24
C ARG A 158 -11.63 14.70 5.36
N PHE A 159 -11.15 14.19 4.24
CA PHE A 159 -10.17 13.10 4.18
C PHE A 159 -8.84 13.49 4.80
N ALA A 160 -8.30 14.66 4.46
CA ALA A 160 -7.07 15.18 5.05
C ALA A 160 -7.20 15.39 6.57
N ASP A 161 -8.32 15.97 7.01
CA ASP A 161 -8.61 16.19 8.44
C ASP A 161 -8.72 14.84 9.19
N ALA A 162 -9.39 13.83 8.60
CA ALA A 162 -9.55 12.49 9.17
C ALA A 162 -8.20 11.75 9.29
N LEU A 163 -7.33 11.85 8.27
CA LEU A 163 -5.99 11.25 8.33
C LEU A 163 -5.13 11.92 9.42
N ASN A 164 -5.13 13.25 9.49
CA ASN A 164 -4.36 13.99 10.48
C ASN A 164 -4.82 13.69 11.92
N ALA A 165 -6.14 13.52 12.12
CA ALA A 165 -6.73 13.19 13.41
C ALA A 165 -6.72 11.67 13.71
N ASN A 166 -6.31 10.83 12.75
CA ASN A 166 -6.45 9.37 12.81
C ASN A 166 -7.89 8.92 13.12
N ASP A 167 -8.87 9.63 12.55
CA ASP A 167 -10.31 9.37 12.74
C ASP A 167 -10.81 8.29 11.77
N LEU A 168 -10.76 7.05 12.23
CA LEU A 168 -11.19 5.88 11.47
C LEU A 168 -12.68 5.87 11.17
N GLU A 169 -13.50 6.44 12.06
CA GLU A 169 -14.94 6.51 11.88
C GLU A 169 -15.29 7.52 10.78
N GLU A 170 -14.57 8.65 10.71
CA GLU A 170 -14.79 9.61 9.63
C GLU A 170 -14.33 9.06 8.27
N LEU A 171 -13.24 8.28 8.21
CA LEU A 171 -12.87 7.58 6.98
C LEU A 171 -13.98 6.64 6.50
N ARG A 172 -14.60 5.91 7.41
CA ARG A 172 -15.76 5.07 7.08
C ARG A 172 -16.95 5.89 6.59
N ARG A 173 -17.25 7.01 7.25
CA ARG A 173 -18.35 7.89 6.83
C ARG A 173 -18.11 8.43 5.43
N ILE A 174 -16.91 8.87 5.11
CA ILE A 174 -16.56 9.33 3.75
C ILE A 174 -16.83 8.23 2.72
N ILE A 175 -16.46 6.97 2.99
CA ILE A 175 -16.69 5.84 2.09
C ILE A 175 -18.18 5.62 1.85
N LEU A 176 -18.99 5.75 2.89
CA LEU A 176 -20.45 5.58 2.80
C LEU A 176 -21.13 6.76 2.10
N ASP A 177 -20.78 7.99 2.47
CA ASP A 177 -21.34 9.23 1.90
C ASP A 177 -21.01 9.37 0.41
N CYS A 178 -19.79 9.00 0.02
CA CYS A 178 -19.35 8.99 -1.37
C CYS A 178 -19.85 7.78 -2.16
N GLU A 179 -20.66 6.93 -1.52
CA GLU A 179 -21.23 5.72 -2.13
C GLU A 179 -20.17 4.81 -2.80
N ILE A 180 -18.97 4.71 -2.21
CA ILE A 180 -17.88 3.91 -2.75
C ILE A 180 -18.26 2.43 -2.73
N VAL A 181 -18.22 1.81 -3.90
CA VAL A 181 -18.54 0.39 -4.08
C VAL A 181 -17.29 -0.47 -4.07
N CYS A 182 -17.43 -1.70 -3.58
CA CYS A 182 -16.37 -2.68 -3.65
C CYS A 182 -16.00 -2.98 -5.12
N PRO A 183 -14.71 -2.91 -5.49
CA PRO A 183 -14.27 -3.17 -6.86
C PRO A 183 -14.60 -4.57 -7.40
N ILE A 184 -14.78 -5.55 -6.50
CA ILE A 184 -15.04 -6.95 -6.86
C ILE A 184 -16.54 -7.26 -6.85
N SER A 185 -17.25 -6.97 -5.72
CA SER A 185 -18.66 -7.32 -5.57
C SER A 185 -19.61 -6.25 -6.09
N GLY A 186 -19.13 -5.01 -6.28
CA GLY A 186 -20.01 -3.88 -6.63
C GLY A 186 -20.93 -3.42 -5.51
N THR A 187 -20.83 -4.00 -4.30
CA THR A 187 -21.68 -3.69 -3.16
C THR A 187 -21.05 -2.66 -2.24
N ARG A 188 -21.88 -2.03 -1.37
CA ARG A 188 -21.47 -1.05 -0.36
C ARG A 188 -21.50 -1.63 1.05
N ASN A 189 -21.47 -2.94 1.20
CA ASN A 189 -21.59 -3.63 2.49
C ASN A 189 -20.24 -3.65 3.22
N TRP A 190 -19.82 -2.49 3.73
CA TRP A 190 -18.56 -2.28 4.39
C TRP A 190 -18.63 -2.54 5.90
N THR A 191 -17.54 -3.05 6.47
CA THR A 191 -17.34 -3.16 7.92
C THR A 191 -16.95 -1.80 8.52
N GLU A 192 -16.59 -1.81 9.78
CA GLU A 192 -15.85 -0.70 10.40
C GLU A 192 -14.43 -0.65 9.85
N VAL A 193 -13.86 0.56 9.81
CA VAL A 193 -12.43 0.74 9.54
C VAL A 193 -11.65 0.36 10.80
N ARG A 194 -10.63 -0.46 10.63
CA ARG A 194 -9.76 -0.88 11.73
C ARG A 194 -8.31 -0.54 11.40
N GLN A 195 -7.60 -0.07 12.40
CA GLN A 195 -6.17 0.14 12.29
C GLN A 195 -5.45 -1.19 12.31
N PHE A 196 -4.62 -1.42 11.31
CA PHE A 196 -3.78 -2.62 11.23
C PHE A 196 -2.31 -2.21 11.35
N ASN A 197 -1.68 -2.61 12.45
CA ASN A 197 -0.25 -2.37 12.64
C ASN A 197 0.55 -3.30 11.72
N LEU A 198 1.41 -2.73 10.90
CA LEU A 198 2.26 -3.44 9.95
C LEU A 198 3.52 -4.03 10.60
N MET A 199 3.77 -3.72 11.89
CA MET A 199 4.89 -4.25 12.65
C MET A 199 4.59 -5.64 13.19
N PHE A 200 5.33 -6.63 12.74
CA PHE A 200 5.34 -7.95 13.41
C PHE A 200 6.11 -7.85 14.71
N SER A 201 5.52 -8.32 15.79
CA SER A 201 6.13 -8.32 17.13
C SER A 201 6.23 -9.73 17.72
N THR A 202 7.18 -9.91 18.60
CA THR A 202 7.32 -11.10 19.45
C THR A 202 7.79 -10.71 20.84
N GLN A 203 7.74 -11.65 21.78
CA GLN A 203 8.21 -11.45 23.14
C GLN A 203 9.61 -12.05 23.29
N MET A 204 10.52 -11.31 23.91
CA MET A 204 11.87 -11.78 24.25
C MET A 204 12.06 -11.69 25.77
N GLY A 205 12.34 -12.80 26.41
CA GLY A 205 12.54 -12.92 27.86
C GLY A 205 12.13 -14.30 28.36
N SER A 206 12.71 -14.74 29.47
CA SER A 206 12.48 -16.07 30.03
C SER A 206 11.30 -16.13 31.01
N THR A 207 10.77 -14.96 31.43
CA THR A 207 9.65 -14.88 32.38
C THR A 207 8.58 -13.94 31.84
N ALA A 208 7.32 -14.21 32.18
CA ALA A 208 6.20 -13.38 31.76
C ALA A 208 6.30 -11.92 32.26
N GLU A 209 6.90 -11.70 33.45
CA GLU A 209 7.08 -10.40 34.05
C GLU A 209 8.29 -9.62 33.50
N GLY A 210 9.24 -10.32 32.86
CA GLY A 210 10.46 -9.74 32.26
C GLY A 210 10.49 -9.78 30.73
N ALA A 211 9.39 -10.18 30.09
CA ALA A 211 9.34 -10.25 28.64
C ALA A 211 9.23 -8.85 28.00
N ASN A 212 10.17 -8.52 27.14
CA ASN A 212 10.14 -7.29 26.36
C ASN A 212 9.56 -7.56 24.98
N THR A 213 8.65 -6.70 24.55
CA THR A 213 8.17 -6.72 23.15
C THR A 213 9.27 -6.24 22.23
N ILE A 214 9.64 -7.08 21.27
CA ILE A 214 10.56 -6.72 20.19
C ILE A 214 9.84 -6.83 18.85
N TYR A 215 10.34 -6.11 17.86
CA TYR A 215 9.75 -6.07 16.53
C TYR A 215 10.69 -6.66 15.50
N LEU A 216 10.12 -7.37 14.53
CA LEU A 216 10.83 -7.72 13.30
C LEU A 216 10.94 -6.45 12.44
N ARG A 217 12.12 -6.21 11.86
CA ARG A 217 12.31 -5.04 11.00
C ARG A 217 11.38 -5.08 9.79
N PRO A 218 10.53 -4.05 9.58
CA PRO A 218 9.67 -3.95 8.40
C PRO A 218 10.44 -3.44 7.18
N GLU A 219 11.55 -2.73 7.40
CA GLU A 219 12.42 -2.17 6.36
C GLU A 219 13.89 -2.15 6.80
N THR A 220 14.80 -1.85 5.87
CA THR A 220 16.25 -1.95 6.10
C THR A 220 16.93 -0.61 6.38
N ALA A 221 16.26 0.52 6.16
CA ALA A 221 16.85 1.85 6.27
C ALA A 221 17.38 2.17 7.68
N GLN A 222 16.62 1.83 8.73
CA GLN A 222 17.01 2.10 10.12
C GLN A 222 18.29 1.36 10.52
N GLY A 223 18.53 0.18 9.94
CA GLY A 223 19.77 -0.55 10.14
C GLY A 223 21.01 0.26 9.72
N ILE A 224 20.89 1.06 8.66
CA ILE A 224 21.96 1.96 8.20
C ILE A 224 22.19 3.08 9.22
N PHE A 225 21.11 3.73 9.66
CA PHE A 225 21.21 4.87 10.58
C PHE A 225 21.78 4.48 11.95
N VAL A 226 21.29 3.39 12.56
CA VAL A 226 21.73 2.98 13.90
C VAL A 226 23.17 2.44 13.90
N ASN A 227 23.69 2.01 12.76
CA ASN A 227 25.06 1.51 12.62
C ASN A 227 26.03 2.51 11.97
N PHE A 228 25.62 3.74 11.75
CA PHE A 228 26.44 4.75 11.10
C PHE A 228 27.83 4.96 11.73
N LEU A 229 27.93 4.83 13.05
CA LEU A 229 29.23 4.95 13.76
C LEU A 229 30.03 3.65 13.80
N ASN A 230 29.46 2.53 13.36
CA ASN A 230 30.09 1.20 13.39
C ASN A 230 30.72 0.82 12.04
N VAL A 231 30.44 1.61 11.00
CA VAL A 231 30.83 1.29 9.62
C VAL A 231 31.77 2.33 9.05
#